data_e89bb4b8ba50427d7f979147c795489c
#
_entry.id   e89bb4b8ba50427d7f979147c795489c
#
_cell.length_a   1.000
_cell.length_b   1.000
_cell.length_c   1.000
_cell.angle_alpha   90.00
_cell.angle_beta   90.00
_cell.angle_gamma   90.00
#
_symmetry.space_group_name_H-M   'P 1'
#
loop_
_entity.id
_entity.type
_entity.pdbx_description
1 polymer ?
#
loop_
_entity_poly.entity_id
_entity_poly.type
_entity_poly.pdbx_seq_one_letter_code
_entity_poly.pdbx_strand_id
1 'polypeptide(L)'
;MRRLKKALILALVLSSGGALVAKAETVKNKLAAQIRTQGFACDKPVEATRDAKLSRRNYAVWVLKCENATYRIGRYPNLAAKVEKL
;
A
#
# COMPACT_ATOMS: atom_id res chain seq x y z
N MET A 1 1.46 34.41 25.62
CA MET A 1 0.65 33.28 26.08
C MET A 1 -0.41 32.86 25.07
N ARG A 2 -1.21 33.80 24.63
CA ARG A 2 -2.24 33.48 23.63
C ARG A 2 -1.68 32.98 22.33
N ARG A 3 -0.53 33.43 21.95
CA ARG A 3 0.14 32.99 20.72
C ARG A 3 0.54 31.53 20.76
N LEU A 4 0.91 31.05 21.93
CA LEU A 4 1.28 29.64 22.09
C LEU A 4 0.12 28.71 21.85
N LYS A 5 -1.08 29.11 22.28
CA LYS A 5 -2.27 28.31 22.09
C LYS A 5 -2.60 28.13 20.61
N LYS A 6 -2.41 29.18 19.82
CA LYS A 6 -2.67 29.12 18.40
C LYS A 6 -1.71 28.19 17.69
N ALA A 7 -0.46 28.19 18.11
CA ALA A 7 0.53 27.31 17.53
C ALA A 7 0.22 25.85 17.77
N LEU A 8 -0.27 25.52 18.98
CA LEU A 8 -0.65 24.14 19.30
C LEU A 8 -1.78 23.64 18.44
N ILE A 9 -2.77 24.49 18.17
CA ILE A 9 -3.91 24.13 17.36
C ILE A 9 -3.48 23.78 15.94
N LEU A 10 -2.57 24.55 15.37
CA LEU A 10 -2.05 24.30 14.03
C LEU A 10 -1.34 22.96 13.94
N ALA A 11 -0.58 22.62 14.96
CA ALA A 11 0.14 21.36 14.97
C ALA A 11 -0.80 20.16 14.93
N LEU A 12 -1.90 20.21 15.64
CA LEU A 12 -2.89 19.14 15.66
C LEU A 12 -3.52 18.91 14.30
N VAL A 13 -3.84 19.99 13.60
CA VAL A 13 -4.44 19.90 12.27
C VAL A 13 -3.51 19.18 11.29
N LEU A 14 -2.25 19.51 11.31
CA LEU A 14 -1.27 18.90 10.42
C LEU A 14 -1.12 17.40 10.68
N SER A 15 -1.15 17.00 11.95
CA SER A 15 -1.02 15.59 12.30
C SER A 15 -2.17 14.76 11.75
N SER A 16 -3.37 15.27 11.81
CA SER A 16 -4.55 14.57 11.30
C SER A 16 -4.48 14.31 9.81
N GLY A 17 -4.04 15.28 9.03
CA GLY A 17 -3.91 15.11 7.59
C GLY A 17 -2.91 14.07 7.19
N GLY A 18 -1.79 13.98 7.90
CA GLY A 18 -0.74 13.02 7.59
C GLY A 18 -1.15 11.56 7.75
N ALA A 19 -2.06 11.27 8.68
CA ALA A 19 -2.47 9.90 8.96
C ALA A 19 -3.18 9.23 7.79
N LEU A 20 -3.99 9.95 7.04
CA LEU A 20 -4.74 9.40 5.90
C LEU A 20 -3.83 9.02 4.74
N VAL A 21 -2.84 9.84 4.45
CA VAL A 21 -1.89 9.58 3.38
C VAL A 21 -1.05 8.34 3.69
N ALA A 22 -0.68 8.17 4.95
CA ALA A 22 0.14 7.04 5.37
C ALA A 22 -0.52 5.69 5.10
N LYS A 23 -1.85 5.58 5.23
CA LYS A 23 -2.56 4.32 4.99
C LYS A 23 -2.46 3.87 3.54
N ALA A 24 -2.66 4.76 2.59
CA ALA A 24 -2.59 4.43 1.18
C ALA A 24 -1.20 3.93 0.79
N GLU A 25 -0.16 4.57 1.33
CA GLU A 25 1.21 4.16 1.05
C GLU A 25 1.55 2.81 1.66
N THR A 26 0.97 2.49 2.80
CA THR A 26 1.24 1.23 3.48
C THR A 26 0.84 0.01 2.64
N VAL A 27 -0.31 0.04 1.97
CA VAL A 27 -0.75 -1.09 1.13
C VAL A 27 0.24 -1.34 0.00
N LYS A 28 0.57 -0.32 -0.73
CA LYS A 28 1.50 -0.39 -1.85
C LYS A 28 2.86 -0.93 -1.40
N ASN A 29 3.38 -0.43 -0.30
CA ASN A 29 4.66 -0.83 0.22
C ASN A 29 4.66 -2.27 0.75
N LYS A 30 3.57 -2.69 1.38
CA LYS A 30 3.43 -4.06 1.85
C LYS A 30 3.42 -5.06 0.71
N LEU A 31 2.73 -4.75 -0.37
CA LEU A 31 2.70 -5.62 -1.54
C LEU A 31 4.09 -5.73 -2.17
N ALA A 32 4.80 -4.61 -2.28
CA ALA A 32 6.14 -4.62 -2.82
C ALA A 32 7.08 -5.46 -1.97
N ALA A 33 7.01 -5.32 -0.65
CA ALA A 33 7.83 -6.11 0.25
C ALA A 33 7.50 -7.61 0.11
N GLN A 34 6.23 -7.94 -0.01
CA GLN A 34 5.79 -9.31 -0.12
C GLN A 34 6.31 -9.99 -1.39
N ILE A 35 6.22 -9.34 -2.54
CA ILE A 35 6.70 -9.96 -3.78
C ILE A 35 8.22 -10.05 -3.82
N ARG A 36 8.92 -9.13 -3.17
CA ARG A 36 10.37 -9.19 -3.09
C ARG A 36 10.86 -10.43 -2.33
N THR A 37 10.12 -10.85 -1.31
CA THR A 37 10.48 -12.07 -0.58
C THR A 37 10.41 -13.31 -1.45
N GLN A 38 9.66 -13.26 -2.53
CA GLN A 38 9.54 -14.37 -3.48
C GLN A 38 10.46 -14.20 -4.69
N GLY A 39 11.33 -13.22 -4.66
CA GLY A 39 12.31 -13.01 -5.72
C GLY A 39 11.86 -12.11 -6.86
N PHE A 40 10.71 -11.47 -6.75
CA PHE A 40 10.26 -10.55 -7.78
C PHE A 40 10.81 -9.15 -7.51
N ALA A 41 11.32 -8.50 -8.55
CA ALA A 41 11.89 -7.17 -8.42
C ALA A 41 10.81 -6.11 -8.51
N CYS A 42 10.79 -5.20 -7.54
CA CYS A 42 9.98 -3.99 -7.60
C CYS A 42 10.87 -2.85 -7.16
N ASP A 43 11.39 -2.11 -8.12
CA ASP A 43 12.35 -1.03 -7.85
C ASP A 43 11.69 0.05 -7.00
N LYS A 44 10.50 0.44 -7.38
CA LYS A 44 9.73 1.41 -6.63
C LYS A 44 8.25 1.16 -6.89
N PRO A 45 7.45 0.92 -5.85
CA PRO A 45 6.01 0.76 -6.04
C PRO A 45 5.38 2.12 -6.36
N VAL A 46 4.59 2.13 -7.43
CA VAL A 46 3.96 3.36 -7.93
C VAL A 46 2.49 3.40 -7.53
N GLU A 47 1.79 2.28 -7.72
CA GLU A 47 0.36 2.24 -7.50
C GLU A 47 -0.09 0.83 -7.18
N ALA A 48 -1.06 0.70 -6.29
CA ALA A 48 -1.69 -0.59 -5.98
C ALA A 48 -3.19 -0.43 -6.14
N THR A 49 -3.78 -1.28 -6.98
CA THR A 49 -5.22 -1.26 -7.25
C THR A 49 -5.82 -2.62 -6.98
N ARG A 50 -6.89 -2.67 -6.21
CA ARG A 50 -7.58 -3.93 -5.95
C ARG A 50 -8.41 -4.32 -7.16
N ASP A 51 -8.28 -5.58 -7.58
CA ASP A 51 -9.07 -6.12 -8.67
C ASP A 51 -10.35 -6.74 -8.10
N ALA A 52 -11.45 -6.03 -8.19
CA ALA A 52 -12.72 -6.47 -7.62
C ALA A 52 -13.29 -7.69 -8.35
N LYS A 53 -13.03 -7.82 -9.63
CA LYS A 53 -13.58 -8.93 -10.44
C LYS A 53 -12.93 -10.26 -10.06
N LEU A 54 -11.65 -10.25 -9.78
CA LEU A 54 -10.91 -11.46 -9.45
C LEU A 54 -10.86 -11.72 -7.95
N SER A 55 -11.17 -10.73 -7.12
CA SER A 55 -11.18 -10.90 -5.67
C SER A 55 -12.39 -11.67 -5.20
N ARG A 56 -12.20 -12.51 -4.18
CA ARG A 56 -13.25 -13.31 -3.56
C ARG A 56 -13.03 -13.34 -2.06
N ARG A 57 -13.96 -13.97 -1.33
CA ARG A 57 -13.79 -14.16 0.11
C ARG A 57 -12.48 -14.91 0.36
N ASN A 58 -11.66 -14.37 1.23
CA ASN A 58 -10.37 -14.94 1.60
C ASN A 58 -9.36 -15.01 0.45
N TYR A 59 -9.58 -14.24 -0.63
CA TYR A 59 -8.66 -14.20 -1.74
C TYR A 59 -8.70 -12.80 -2.36
N ALA A 60 -7.84 -11.93 -1.91
CA ALA A 60 -7.76 -10.56 -2.42
C ALA A 60 -6.75 -10.47 -3.55
N VAL A 61 -7.19 -9.96 -4.69
CA VAL A 61 -6.32 -9.78 -5.85
C VAL A 61 -6.01 -8.30 -6.03
N TRP A 62 -4.73 -8.01 -6.17
CA TRP A 62 -4.22 -6.66 -6.37
C TRP A 62 -3.37 -6.60 -7.62
N VAL A 63 -3.37 -5.43 -8.26
CA VAL A 63 -2.42 -5.13 -9.33
C VAL A 63 -1.45 -4.11 -8.76
N LEU A 64 -0.19 -4.48 -8.69
CA LEU A 64 0.89 -3.61 -8.21
C LEU A 64 1.71 -3.15 -9.38
N LYS A 65 1.72 -1.84 -9.59
CA LYS A 65 2.54 -1.22 -10.61
C LYS A 65 3.84 -0.74 -9.98
N CYS A 66 4.95 -1.29 -10.43
CA CYS A 66 6.28 -0.86 -10.04
C CYS A 66 6.93 -0.13 -11.20
N GLU A 67 8.01 0.60 -10.96
CA GLU A 67 8.69 1.31 -12.03
C GLU A 67 9.23 0.36 -13.10
N ASN A 68 9.69 -0.81 -12.69
CA ASN A 68 10.29 -1.79 -13.59
C ASN A 68 9.31 -2.78 -14.20
N ALA A 69 8.15 -3.04 -13.56
CA ALA A 69 7.19 -4.06 -14.02
C ALA A 69 5.87 -3.92 -13.28
N THR A 70 4.85 -4.61 -13.80
CA THR A 70 3.53 -4.68 -13.16
C THR A 70 3.22 -6.12 -12.81
N TYR A 71 2.62 -6.33 -11.64
CA TYR A 71 2.34 -7.66 -11.11
C TYR A 71 0.90 -7.80 -10.68
N ARG A 72 0.34 -8.99 -10.88
CA ARG A 72 -0.93 -9.36 -10.28
C ARG A 72 -0.63 -10.22 -9.06
N ILE A 73 -1.20 -9.86 -7.92
CA ILE A 73 -0.89 -10.50 -6.64
C ILE A 73 -2.17 -11.01 -6.01
N GLY A 74 -2.27 -12.32 -5.86
CA GLY A 74 -3.39 -12.96 -5.17
C GLY A 74 -2.97 -13.32 -3.76
N ARG A 75 -3.70 -12.81 -2.76
CA ARG A 75 -3.35 -12.97 -1.35
C ARG A 75 -4.37 -13.83 -0.62
N TYR A 76 -3.87 -14.90 0.01
CA TYR A 76 -4.64 -15.72 0.94
C TYR A 76 -4.26 -15.36 2.37
N PRO A 77 -5.18 -15.51 3.33
CA PRO A 77 -4.85 -15.16 4.73
C PRO A 77 -3.68 -15.92 5.32
N ASN A 78 -3.56 -17.21 5.01
CA ASN A 78 -2.57 -18.07 5.65
C ASN A 78 -1.57 -18.72 4.69
N LEU A 79 -1.49 -18.26 3.46
CA LEU A 79 -0.62 -18.83 2.46
C LEU A 79 0.22 -17.75 1.81
N ALA A 80 1.32 -18.17 1.18
CA ALA A 80 2.13 -17.24 0.41
C ALA A 80 1.32 -16.67 -0.75
N ALA A 81 1.59 -15.43 -1.10
CA ALA A 81 0.89 -14.77 -2.19
C ALA A 81 1.25 -15.43 -3.52
N LYS A 82 0.26 -15.47 -4.41
CA LYS A 82 0.48 -15.91 -5.78
C LYS A 82 0.82 -14.68 -6.60
N VAL A 83 2.02 -14.66 -7.18
CA VAL A 83 2.52 -13.50 -7.93
C VAL A 83 2.66 -13.84 -9.40
N GLU A 84 2.16 -12.96 -10.24
CA GLU A 84 2.20 -13.14 -11.69
C GLU A 84 2.66 -11.83 -12.32
N LYS A 85 3.75 -11.89 -13.08
CA LYS A 85 4.24 -10.73 -13.81
C LYS A 85 3.37 -10.50 -15.05
N LEU A 86 2.88 -9.31 -15.21
CA LEU A 86 2.03 -8.95 -16.35
C LEU A 86 2.82 -8.39 -17.51
#